data_5d601e55bd4cbcde007f22a13cb490ad
#
_entry.id   5d601e55bd4cbcde007f22a13cb490ad
#
_cell.length_a   1.000
_cell.length_b   1.000
_cell.length_c   1.000
_cell.angle_alpha   90.00
_cell.angle_beta   90.00
_cell.angle_gamma   90.00
#
_symmetry.space_group_name_H-M   'P 1'
#
loop_
_entity.id
_entity.type
_entity.pdbx_description
1 polymer ?
#
loop_
_entity_poly.entity_id
_entity_poly.type
_entity_poly.pdbx_seq_one_letter_code
_entity_poly.pdbx_strand_id
1 'polypeptide(L)'
;MFGIFRKPASIGIDLGTANTLMYLSGQGIVLDQPSVVAINKKNGELLKAGKSAKQMIGKTPENIETVRPVRDGVIANKAATDLMMQSFMKSTNTQNANAPRMVIGVPSCITDIERLAVREAGILASREVHLIDETVAAAIGAGLPIN
;
A
#
# COMPACT_ATOMS: atom_id res chain seq x y z
N MET A 1 10.48 -35.34 12.00
CA MET A 1 9.48 -34.25 11.89
C MET A 1 10.07 -33.19 10.98
N PHE A 2 9.79 -33.28 9.69
CA PHE A 2 10.32 -32.33 8.70
C PHE A 2 9.52 -31.05 8.79
N GLY A 3 10.13 -29.97 9.28
CA GLY A 3 9.55 -28.64 9.26
C GLY A 3 9.31 -28.22 7.82
N ILE A 4 8.05 -28.06 7.44
CA ILE A 4 7.66 -27.47 6.15
C ILE A 4 8.12 -26.02 6.21
N PHE A 5 9.25 -25.69 5.60
CA PHE A 5 9.68 -24.33 5.35
C PHE A 5 8.63 -23.69 4.43
N ARG A 6 7.60 -23.06 5.00
CA ARG A 6 6.70 -22.22 4.25
C ARG A 6 7.53 -21.08 3.65
N LYS A 7 7.61 -21.02 2.33
CA LYS A 7 8.18 -19.84 1.65
C LYS A 7 7.47 -18.59 2.20
N PRO A 8 8.21 -17.51 2.51
CA PRO A 8 7.58 -16.29 2.95
C PRO A 8 6.57 -15.84 1.88
N ALA A 9 5.39 -15.41 2.33
CA ALA A 9 4.37 -14.90 1.43
C ALA A 9 4.93 -13.70 0.68
N SER A 10 4.60 -13.58 -0.62
CA SER A 10 4.95 -12.41 -1.42
C SER A 10 3.70 -11.57 -1.65
N ILE A 11 3.82 -10.26 -1.44
CA ILE A 11 2.75 -9.28 -1.62
C ILE A 11 3.13 -8.35 -2.77
N GLY A 12 2.25 -8.22 -3.75
CA GLY A 12 2.29 -7.15 -4.74
C GLY A 12 1.37 -6.02 -4.30
N ILE A 13 1.83 -4.78 -4.39
CA ILE A 13 1.04 -3.59 -4.06
C ILE A 13 1.04 -2.64 -5.25
N ASP A 14 -0.15 -2.26 -5.67
CA ASP A 14 -0.40 -1.11 -6.52
C ASP A 14 -0.89 0.04 -5.62
N LEU A 15 -0.02 1.02 -5.42
CA LEU A 15 -0.29 2.18 -4.55
C LEU A 15 -0.87 3.32 -5.39
N GLY A 16 -2.09 3.14 -5.90
CA GLY A 16 -2.72 4.08 -6.81
C GLY A 16 -3.31 5.33 -6.14
N THR A 17 -3.49 6.39 -6.91
CA THR A 17 -4.12 7.65 -6.49
C THR A 17 -5.57 7.45 -6.06
N ALA A 18 -6.32 6.64 -6.77
CA ALA A 18 -7.74 6.38 -6.47
C ALA A 18 -7.93 5.23 -5.50
N ASN A 19 -7.31 4.10 -5.78
CA ASN A 19 -7.39 2.85 -5.03
C ASN A 19 -6.00 2.28 -4.79
N THR A 20 -5.84 1.60 -3.66
CA THR A 20 -4.71 0.71 -3.37
C THR A 20 -5.17 -0.73 -3.52
N LEU A 21 -4.43 -1.51 -4.30
CA LEU A 21 -4.64 -2.94 -4.49
C LEU A 21 -3.52 -3.72 -3.79
N MET A 22 -3.86 -4.83 -3.15
CA MET A 22 -2.88 -5.78 -2.62
C MET A 22 -3.18 -7.18 -3.14
N TYR A 23 -2.17 -7.77 -3.75
CA TYR A 23 -2.18 -9.15 -4.23
C TYR A 23 -1.30 -10.01 -3.34
N LEU A 24 -1.82 -11.11 -2.84
CA LEU A 24 -1.06 -12.09 -2.06
C LEU A 24 -0.82 -13.35 -2.91
N SER A 25 0.45 -13.76 -3.00
CA SER A 25 0.83 -14.95 -3.75
C SER A 25 0.03 -16.18 -3.29
N GLY A 26 -0.64 -16.85 -4.23
CA GLY A 26 -1.48 -18.02 -3.99
C GLY A 26 -2.90 -17.72 -3.47
N GLN A 27 -3.26 -16.46 -3.23
CA GLN A 27 -4.60 -16.06 -2.79
C GLN A 27 -5.29 -15.05 -3.73
N GLY A 28 -4.53 -14.40 -4.62
CA GLY A 28 -5.09 -13.37 -5.50
C GLY A 28 -5.16 -11.99 -4.85
N ILE A 29 -6.09 -11.16 -5.31
CA ILE A 29 -6.33 -9.83 -4.76
C ILE A 29 -7.02 -9.96 -3.40
N VAL A 30 -6.32 -9.58 -2.35
CA VAL A 30 -6.79 -9.65 -0.96
C VAL A 30 -7.28 -8.31 -0.42
N LEU A 31 -6.98 -7.21 -1.14
CA LEU A 31 -7.43 -5.87 -0.80
C LEU A 31 -7.63 -5.04 -2.06
N ASP A 32 -8.79 -4.38 -2.14
CA ASP A 32 -9.11 -3.31 -3.10
C ASP A 32 -9.85 -2.22 -2.33
N GLN A 33 -9.13 -1.16 -2.00
CA GLN A 33 -9.65 -0.09 -1.15
C GLN A 33 -9.29 1.29 -1.71
N PRO A 34 -10.17 2.28 -1.56
CA PRO A 34 -9.83 3.66 -1.86
C PRO A 34 -8.61 4.14 -1.09
N SER A 35 -7.70 4.85 -1.76
CA SER A 35 -6.52 5.48 -1.14
C SER A 35 -6.93 6.74 -0.37
N VAL A 36 -7.64 6.56 0.74
CA VAL A 36 -8.16 7.62 1.60
C VAL A 36 -8.03 7.21 3.06
N VAL A 37 -7.67 8.16 3.91
CA VAL A 37 -7.67 8.01 5.37
C VAL A 37 -8.46 9.14 6.02
N ALA A 38 -9.04 8.87 7.19
CA ALA A 38 -9.61 9.86 8.08
C ALA A 38 -8.76 9.93 9.35
N ILE A 39 -8.25 11.10 9.68
CA ILE A 39 -7.27 11.36 10.73
C ILE A 39 -7.81 12.40 11.68
N ASN A 40 -7.57 12.21 12.98
CA ASN A 40 -7.82 13.23 13.98
C ASN A 40 -6.74 14.33 13.90
N LYS A 41 -7.11 15.56 13.59
CA LYS A 41 -6.19 16.71 13.45
C LYS A 41 -5.40 17.05 14.71
N LYS A 42 -5.93 16.72 15.90
CA LYS A 42 -5.30 17.09 17.16
C LYS A 42 -4.11 16.21 17.51
N ASN A 43 -4.21 14.92 17.24
CA ASN A 43 -3.19 13.93 17.63
C ASN A 43 -2.62 13.10 16.48
N GLY A 44 -3.08 13.31 15.22
CA GLY A 44 -2.63 12.56 14.07
C GLY A 44 -3.10 11.10 14.03
N GLU A 45 -4.04 10.71 14.88
CA GLU A 45 -4.51 9.32 15.00
C GLU A 45 -5.38 8.92 13.81
N LEU A 46 -5.12 7.73 13.26
CA LEU A 46 -5.93 7.14 12.21
C LEU A 46 -7.28 6.67 12.79
N LEU A 47 -8.35 7.22 12.26
CA LEU A 47 -9.72 6.83 12.63
C LEU A 47 -10.30 5.79 11.68
N LYS A 48 -10.14 5.98 10.38
CA LYS A 48 -10.64 5.09 9.32
C LYS A 48 -9.69 5.11 8.12
N ALA A 49 -9.71 4.02 7.33
CA ALA A 49 -9.03 3.92 6.04
C ALA A 49 -9.95 3.28 4.99
N GLY A 50 -9.64 3.48 3.73
CA GLY A 50 -10.36 2.88 2.61
C GLY A 50 -11.80 3.36 2.46
N LYS A 51 -12.72 2.45 2.18
CA LYS A 51 -14.15 2.74 1.95
C LYS A 51 -14.77 3.52 3.11
N SER A 52 -14.44 3.16 4.35
CA SER A 52 -14.98 3.83 5.54
C SER A 52 -14.51 5.27 5.64
N ALA A 53 -13.26 5.57 5.31
CA ALA A 53 -12.76 6.94 5.26
C ALA A 53 -13.35 7.73 4.08
N LYS A 54 -13.52 7.09 2.91
CA LYS A 54 -14.14 7.71 1.73
C LYS A 54 -15.57 8.19 2.00
N GLN A 55 -16.35 7.45 2.79
CA GLN A 55 -17.72 7.81 3.17
C GLN A 55 -17.78 9.05 4.08
N MET A 56 -16.68 9.42 4.72
CA MET A 56 -16.57 10.58 5.59
C MET A 56 -16.21 11.88 4.83
N ILE A 57 -15.80 11.80 3.56
CA ILE A 57 -15.44 12.98 2.76
C ILE A 57 -16.62 13.96 2.71
N GLY A 58 -16.37 15.22 3.08
CA GLY A 58 -17.36 16.29 3.12
C GLY A 58 -18.39 16.21 4.25
N LYS A 59 -18.22 15.25 5.19
CA LYS A 59 -19.13 15.02 6.34
C LYS A 59 -18.39 14.95 7.68
N THR A 60 -17.13 15.39 7.72
CA THR A 60 -16.31 15.32 8.92
C THR A 60 -16.51 16.56 9.80
N PRO A 61 -16.55 16.37 11.14
CA PRO A 61 -16.43 17.49 12.09
C PRO A 61 -15.07 18.19 11.93
N GLU A 62 -14.94 19.41 12.47
CA GLU A 62 -13.72 20.23 12.33
C GLU A 62 -12.42 19.56 12.80
N ASN A 63 -12.52 18.67 13.79
CA ASN A 63 -11.39 17.94 14.35
C ASN A 63 -10.96 16.72 13.56
N ILE A 64 -11.67 16.36 12.49
CA ILE A 64 -11.36 15.22 11.62
C ILE A 64 -11.04 15.71 10.21
N GLU A 65 -10.00 15.17 9.62
CA GLU A 65 -9.61 15.43 8.23
C GLU A 65 -9.61 14.14 7.44
N THR A 66 -10.15 14.20 6.21
CA THR A 66 -9.97 13.13 5.22
C THR A 66 -8.85 13.50 4.26
N VAL A 67 -7.86 12.63 4.13
CA VAL A 67 -6.65 12.85 3.33
C VAL A 67 -6.56 11.79 2.24
N ARG A 68 -6.21 12.22 1.03
CA ARG A 68 -5.72 11.35 -0.05
C ARG A 68 -4.21 11.37 -0.03
N PRO A 69 -3.56 10.32 0.51
CA PRO A 69 -2.12 10.34 0.76
C PRO A 69 -1.28 10.19 -0.51
N VAL A 70 -1.90 9.69 -1.60
CA VAL A 70 -1.24 9.47 -2.90
C VAL A 70 -1.92 10.36 -3.95
N ARG A 71 -1.11 11.05 -4.76
CA ARG A 71 -1.57 11.87 -5.90
C ARG A 71 -0.64 11.62 -7.09
N ASP A 72 -1.23 11.46 -8.26
CA ASP A 72 -0.49 11.24 -9.50
C ASP A 72 0.55 10.09 -9.42
N GLY A 73 0.19 9.03 -8.66
CA GLY A 73 1.04 7.86 -8.44
C GLY A 73 2.18 8.06 -7.44
N VAL A 74 2.30 9.24 -6.81
CA VAL A 74 3.36 9.55 -5.84
C VAL A 74 2.81 9.86 -4.45
N ILE A 75 3.63 9.66 -3.42
CA ILE A 75 3.28 9.97 -2.04
C ILE A 75 3.27 11.48 -1.83
N ALA A 76 2.06 12.04 -1.66
CA ALA A 76 1.85 13.45 -1.35
C ALA A 76 1.85 13.72 0.16
N ASN A 77 1.50 12.73 0.99
CA ASN A 77 1.51 12.81 2.44
C ASN A 77 2.03 11.51 3.03
N LYS A 78 3.32 11.52 3.44
CA LYS A 78 3.99 10.32 3.95
C LYS A 78 3.32 9.76 5.21
N ALA A 79 3.04 10.60 6.21
CA ALA A 79 2.44 10.15 7.46
C ALA A 79 1.07 9.47 7.22
N ALA A 80 0.24 10.06 6.37
CA ALA A 80 -1.05 9.48 6.00
C ALA A 80 -0.89 8.19 5.19
N THR A 81 0.13 8.08 4.32
CA THR A 81 0.45 6.85 3.58
C THR A 81 0.88 5.74 4.53
N ASP A 82 1.76 6.04 5.47
CA ASP A 82 2.24 5.08 6.47
C ASP A 82 1.08 4.49 7.29
N LEU A 83 0.18 5.35 7.77
CA LEU A 83 -1.03 4.95 8.50
C LEU A 83 -1.98 4.09 7.64
N MET A 84 -2.18 4.49 6.37
CA MET A 84 -2.99 3.74 5.42
C MET A 84 -2.42 2.35 5.18
N MET A 85 -1.13 2.25 4.87
CA MET A 85 -0.44 0.99 4.60
C MET A 85 -0.50 0.05 5.80
N GLN A 86 -0.22 0.55 7.00
CA GLN A 86 -0.34 -0.24 8.24
C GLN A 86 -1.76 -0.77 8.44
N SER A 87 -2.78 0.08 8.23
CA SER A 87 -4.19 -0.32 8.35
C SER A 87 -4.56 -1.41 7.34
N PHE A 88 -4.15 -1.25 6.09
CA PHE A 88 -4.44 -2.21 5.02
C PHE A 88 -3.72 -3.55 5.25
N MET A 89 -2.46 -3.53 5.66
CA MET A 89 -1.72 -4.74 6.01
C MET A 89 -2.34 -5.49 7.19
N LYS A 90 -2.85 -4.77 8.20
CA LYS A 90 -3.59 -5.39 9.32
C LYS A 90 -4.85 -6.10 8.85
N SER A 91 -5.58 -5.51 7.91
CA SER A 91 -6.84 -6.06 7.42
C SER A 91 -6.68 -7.33 6.57
N THR A 92 -5.50 -7.54 5.98
CA THR A 92 -5.21 -8.72 5.14
C THR A 92 -4.72 -9.94 5.91
N ASN A 93 -4.61 -9.88 7.24
CA ASN A 93 -4.05 -10.95 8.10
C ASN A 93 -2.63 -11.41 7.70
N THR A 94 -1.92 -10.62 6.91
CA THR A 94 -0.58 -10.97 6.42
C THR A 94 0.51 -10.78 7.48
N GLN A 95 0.20 -10.16 8.61
CA GLN A 95 1.14 -9.93 9.72
C GLN A 95 1.61 -11.22 10.42
N ASN A 96 0.87 -12.31 10.30
CA ASN A 96 1.22 -13.61 10.92
C ASN A 96 2.16 -14.48 10.06
N ALA A 97 2.41 -14.09 8.82
CA ALA A 97 3.44 -14.72 8.00
C ALA A 97 4.77 -13.99 8.25
N ASN A 98 5.86 -14.71 8.51
CA ASN A 98 7.22 -14.18 8.60
C ASN A 98 7.43 -13.07 7.56
N ALA A 99 7.40 -11.81 7.96
CA ALA A 99 7.36 -10.59 7.20
C ALA A 99 7.40 -10.82 5.67
N PRO A 100 6.30 -10.63 4.95
CA PRO A 100 6.22 -10.99 3.53
C PRO A 100 7.24 -10.19 2.72
N ARG A 101 7.71 -10.76 1.61
CA ARG A 101 8.39 -9.98 0.58
C ARG A 101 7.38 -9.08 -0.09
N MET A 102 7.71 -7.82 -0.24
CA MET A 102 6.82 -6.82 -0.82
C MET A 102 7.38 -6.28 -2.12
N VAL A 103 6.55 -6.23 -3.15
CA VAL A 103 6.84 -5.55 -4.41
C VAL A 103 5.81 -4.45 -4.58
N ILE A 104 6.26 -3.20 -4.74
CA ILE A 104 5.38 -2.03 -4.92
C ILE A 104 5.59 -1.47 -6.30
N GLY A 105 4.50 -1.29 -7.06
CA GLY A 105 4.48 -0.58 -8.32
C GLY A 105 4.74 0.90 -8.12
N VAL A 106 5.57 1.49 -8.98
CA VAL A 106 5.87 2.93 -9.00
C VAL A 106 5.85 3.45 -10.44
N PRO A 107 5.40 4.69 -10.69
CA PRO A 107 5.49 5.29 -12.01
C PRO A 107 6.93 5.40 -12.51
N SER A 108 7.13 5.32 -13.82
CA SER A 108 8.47 5.36 -14.45
C SER A 108 9.23 6.67 -14.21
N CYS A 109 8.50 7.77 -14.01
CA CYS A 109 9.06 9.12 -13.96
C CYS A 109 9.14 9.71 -12.55
N ILE A 110 9.22 8.89 -11.50
CA ILE A 110 9.36 9.39 -10.12
C ILE A 110 10.81 9.71 -9.78
N THR A 111 11.00 10.72 -8.93
CA THR A 111 12.29 11.12 -8.38
C THR A 111 12.83 10.08 -7.40
N ASP A 112 14.14 10.13 -7.12
CA ASP A 112 14.77 9.26 -6.12
C ASP A 112 14.19 9.48 -4.71
N ILE A 113 13.79 10.71 -4.38
CA ILE A 113 13.18 11.04 -3.09
C ILE A 113 11.79 10.39 -2.98
N GLU A 114 10.98 10.45 -4.03
CA GLU A 114 9.66 9.79 -4.07
C GLU A 114 9.81 8.28 -4.02
N ARG A 115 10.78 7.72 -4.73
CA ARG A 115 11.12 6.30 -4.70
C ARG A 115 11.51 5.84 -3.29
N LEU A 116 12.31 6.65 -2.59
CA LEU A 116 12.70 6.40 -1.20
C LEU A 116 11.47 6.43 -0.28
N ALA A 117 10.57 7.41 -0.43
CA ALA A 117 9.37 7.53 0.38
C ALA A 117 8.44 6.30 0.24
N VAL A 118 8.27 5.78 -0.99
CA VAL A 118 7.49 4.54 -1.24
C VAL A 118 8.15 3.34 -0.56
N ARG A 119 9.48 3.21 -0.69
CA ARG A 119 10.23 2.12 -0.04
C ARG A 119 10.09 2.17 1.47
N GLU A 120 10.22 3.33 2.08
CA GLU A 120 10.07 3.51 3.53
C GLU A 120 8.66 3.16 4.01
N ALA A 121 7.60 3.54 3.29
CA ALA A 121 6.24 3.15 3.61
C ALA A 121 6.06 1.61 3.58
N GLY A 122 6.73 0.93 2.65
CA GLY A 122 6.75 -0.53 2.57
C GLY A 122 7.51 -1.20 3.72
N ILE A 123 8.66 -0.64 4.14
CA ILE A 123 9.51 -1.20 5.21
C ILE A 123 8.78 -1.22 6.56
N LEU A 124 7.86 -0.31 6.81
CA LEU A 124 7.03 -0.33 8.02
C LEU A 124 6.14 -1.58 8.12
N ALA A 125 5.87 -2.23 7.00
CA ALA A 125 4.96 -3.37 6.90
C ALA A 125 5.66 -4.68 6.45
N SER A 126 6.90 -4.60 5.96
CA SER A 126 7.67 -5.74 5.43
C SER A 126 9.16 -5.58 5.66
N ARG A 127 9.89 -6.70 5.80
CA ARG A 127 11.36 -6.70 5.93
C ARG A 127 12.09 -6.55 4.60
N GLU A 128 11.46 -6.93 3.51
CA GLU A 128 12.06 -6.92 2.16
C GLU A 128 11.10 -6.22 1.21
N VAL A 129 11.52 -5.06 0.71
CA VAL A 129 10.71 -4.22 -0.20
C VAL A 129 11.49 -3.99 -1.48
N HIS A 130 10.85 -4.35 -2.59
CA HIS A 130 11.30 -4.08 -3.95
C HIS A 130 10.34 -3.12 -4.63
N LEU A 131 10.87 -2.25 -5.47
CA LEU A 131 10.07 -1.38 -6.32
C LEU A 131 10.17 -1.89 -7.76
N ILE A 132 9.05 -1.87 -8.44
CA ILE A 132 8.95 -2.20 -9.86
C ILE A 132 8.27 -1.06 -10.61
N ASP A 133 8.72 -0.79 -11.81
CA ASP A 133 8.03 0.13 -12.70
C ASP A 133 6.63 -0.41 -13.06
N GLU A 134 5.59 0.43 -12.97
CA GLU A 134 4.20 0.02 -13.24
C GLU A 134 4.02 -0.49 -14.67
N THR A 135 4.73 0.09 -15.64
CA THR A 135 4.66 -0.35 -17.03
C THR A 135 5.28 -1.73 -17.21
N VAL A 136 6.38 -2.02 -16.50
CA VAL A 136 7.02 -3.34 -16.47
C VAL A 136 6.12 -4.36 -15.77
N ALA A 137 5.55 -3.99 -14.63
CA ALA A 137 4.60 -4.84 -13.92
C ALA A 137 3.37 -5.19 -14.76
N ALA A 138 2.83 -4.20 -15.49
CA ALA A 138 1.71 -4.42 -16.41
C ALA A 138 2.08 -5.35 -17.56
N ALA A 139 3.27 -5.19 -18.14
CA ALA A 139 3.77 -6.07 -19.21
C ALA A 139 3.91 -7.52 -18.73
N ILE A 140 4.47 -7.73 -17.52
CA ILE A 140 4.56 -9.05 -16.90
C ILE A 140 3.17 -9.65 -16.69
N GLY A 141 2.24 -8.87 -16.13
CA GLY A 141 0.87 -9.29 -15.87
C GLY A 141 0.10 -9.66 -17.13
N ALA A 142 0.39 -9.00 -18.25
CA ALA A 142 -0.16 -9.30 -19.57
C ALA A 142 0.53 -10.48 -20.30
N GLY A 143 1.59 -11.06 -19.70
CA GLY A 143 2.36 -12.14 -20.33
C GLY A 143 3.23 -11.68 -21.50
N LEU A 144 3.57 -10.40 -21.58
CA LEU A 144 4.46 -9.87 -22.62
C LEU A 144 5.91 -10.24 -22.33
N PRO A 145 6.72 -10.54 -23.36
CA PRO A 145 8.16 -10.76 -23.19
C PRO A 145 8.83 -9.45 -22.77
N ILE A 146 9.47 -9.47 -21.62
CA ILE A 146 10.34 -8.39 -21.13
C ILE A 146 11.78 -8.86 -21.27
N ASN A 147 12.49 -8.32 -22.24
CA ASN A 147 13.91 -8.57 -22.49
C ASN A 147 14.72 -7.38 -21.97
#